data_b09208c6925d62cf98c4c4e4b40bf7b1
#
_entry.id   b09208c6925d62cf98c4c4e4b40bf7b1
#
_cell.length_a   1.000
_cell.length_b   1.000
_cell.length_c   1.000
_cell.angle_alpha   90.00
_cell.angle_beta   90.00
_cell.angle_gamma   90.00
#
_symmetry.space_group_name_H-M   'P 1'
#
loop_
_entity.id
_entity.type
_entity.pdbx_description
1 polymer ?
#
loop_
_entity_poly.entity_id
_entity_poly.type
_entity_poly.pdbx_seq_one_letter_code
_entity_poly.pdbx_strand_id
1 'polypeptide(L)'
;MDRKPTNISGTPSLWRRAQLMWARGSLWDYILGFMAVTVWALATRFLGFPILLTEVAPEVRRPVFQIIATVAGTMGGLTFTSISIMINLIKTPLSTLDRLTPPEDKRRVGDVFLAVLPKLLLTFSLALATVASDTGTSPGVFWLQVLTFGFALASLSGLARVVWILKRLLKLA
;
A
#
# COMPACT_ATOMS: atom_id res chain seq x y z
N MET A 1 -40.17 28.96 15.05
CA MET A 1 -39.20 28.85 13.94
C MET A 1 -38.88 27.38 13.77
N ASP A 2 -39.61 26.72 12.93
CA ASP A 2 -39.60 25.26 12.73
C ASP A 2 -38.46 24.90 11.77
N ARG A 3 -37.38 24.27 12.28
CA ARG A 3 -36.33 23.71 11.43
C ARG A 3 -36.76 22.34 10.93
N LYS A 4 -37.27 22.29 9.68
CA LYS A 4 -37.51 21.04 8.95
C LYS A 4 -36.28 20.17 8.95
N PRO A 5 -36.33 18.89 9.38
CA PRO A 5 -35.22 17.96 9.24
C PRO A 5 -35.00 17.70 7.73
N THR A 6 -33.86 18.10 7.23
CA THR A 6 -33.42 17.75 5.87
C THR A 6 -33.12 16.26 5.83
N ASN A 7 -34.06 15.53 5.28
CA ASN A 7 -33.96 14.06 5.06
C ASN A 7 -32.94 13.81 3.94
N ILE A 8 -31.66 13.65 4.32
CA ILE A 8 -30.59 13.27 3.39
C ILE A 8 -30.56 11.74 3.29
N SER A 9 -31.62 11.16 2.73
CA SER A 9 -31.65 9.75 2.29
C SER A 9 -31.10 9.60 0.87
N GLY A 10 -29.91 10.14 0.63
CA GLY A 10 -29.12 9.82 -0.56
C GLY A 10 -28.41 8.51 -0.33
N THR A 11 -28.80 7.43 -1.03
CA THR A 11 -28.01 6.19 -1.10
C THR A 11 -26.57 6.57 -1.49
N PRO A 12 -25.57 6.19 -0.69
CA PRO A 12 -24.20 6.57 -1.00
C PRO A 12 -23.82 6.03 -2.37
N SER A 13 -23.30 6.89 -3.25
CA SER A 13 -22.87 6.52 -4.59
C SER A 13 -21.97 5.28 -4.53
N LEU A 14 -22.02 4.40 -5.54
CA LEU A 14 -21.21 3.17 -5.62
C LEU A 14 -19.74 3.46 -5.34
N TRP A 15 -19.24 4.60 -5.81
CA TRP A 15 -17.89 5.09 -5.55
C TRP A 15 -17.62 5.31 -4.06
N ARG A 16 -18.55 5.89 -3.33
CA ARG A 16 -18.41 6.13 -1.88
C ARG A 16 -18.44 4.82 -1.09
N ARG A 17 -19.23 3.83 -1.53
CA ARG A 17 -19.22 2.48 -0.94
C ARG A 17 -17.89 1.76 -1.19
N ALA A 18 -17.37 1.83 -2.41
CA ALA A 18 -16.07 1.25 -2.78
C ALA A 18 -14.92 1.88 -1.94
N GLN A 19 -14.92 3.20 -1.77
CA GLN A 19 -13.94 3.89 -0.93
C GLN A 19 -14.01 3.45 0.55
N LEU A 20 -15.23 3.27 1.09
CA LEU A 20 -15.40 2.83 2.47
C LEU A 20 -14.98 1.36 2.66
N MET A 21 -15.23 0.49 1.69
CA MET A 21 -14.76 -0.89 1.71
C MET A 21 -13.24 -0.97 1.62
N TRP A 22 -12.62 -0.22 0.70
CA TRP A 22 -11.16 -0.13 0.59
C TRP A 22 -10.51 0.42 1.86
N ALA A 23 -11.13 1.43 2.50
CA ALA A 23 -10.62 1.99 3.75
C ALA A 23 -10.72 1.02 4.95
N ARG A 24 -11.61 0.02 4.90
CA ARG A 24 -11.84 -0.93 5.99
C ARG A 24 -10.95 -2.15 5.99
N GLY A 25 -10.41 -2.57 4.84
CA GLY A 25 -9.74 -3.86 4.71
C GLY A 25 -8.35 -3.79 4.05
N SER A 26 -7.33 -4.27 4.77
CA SER A 26 -5.98 -4.50 4.21
C SER A 26 -5.96 -5.52 3.07
N LEU A 27 -6.95 -6.42 2.99
CA LEU A 27 -7.09 -7.42 1.93
C LEU A 27 -7.31 -6.80 0.54
N TRP A 28 -7.98 -5.65 0.47
CA TRP A 28 -8.20 -4.94 -0.79
C TRP A 28 -6.91 -4.50 -1.47
N ASP A 29 -5.86 -4.21 -0.70
CA ASP A 29 -4.57 -3.83 -1.26
C ASP A 29 -3.95 -4.99 -2.03
N TYR A 30 -4.05 -6.22 -1.50
CA TYR A 30 -3.56 -7.42 -2.18
C TYR A 30 -4.38 -7.73 -3.43
N ILE A 31 -5.73 -7.65 -3.32
CA ILE A 31 -6.62 -7.87 -4.46
C ILE A 31 -6.29 -6.89 -5.59
N LEU A 32 -6.13 -5.61 -5.28
CA LEU A 32 -5.76 -4.59 -6.28
C LEU A 32 -4.38 -4.85 -6.87
N GLY A 33 -3.38 -5.17 -6.05
CA GLY A 33 -2.02 -5.43 -6.51
C GLY A 33 -1.96 -6.65 -7.45
N PHE A 34 -2.52 -7.78 -7.04
CA PHE A 34 -2.51 -9.00 -7.85
C PHE A 34 -3.44 -8.92 -9.05
N MET A 35 -4.59 -8.24 -8.95
CA MET A 35 -5.47 -7.99 -10.08
C MET A 35 -4.75 -7.16 -11.16
N ALA A 36 -4.01 -6.12 -10.78
CA ALA A 36 -3.25 -5.31 -11.74
C ALA A 36 -2.19 -6.14 -12.46
N VAL A 37 -1.46 -7.01 -11.74
CA VAL A 37 -0.48 -7.93 -12.37
C VAL A 37 -1.16 -8.94 -13.27
N THR A 38 -2.33 -9.47 -12.88
CA THR A 38 -3.10 -10.39 -13.70
C THR A 38 -3.60 -9.73 -14.99
N VAL A 39 -4.14 -8.51 -14.88
CA VAL A 39 -4.57 -7.72 -16.05
C VAL A 39 -3.39 -7.43 -16.95
N TRP A 40 -2.23 -7.09 -16.40
CA TRP A 40 -1.00 -6.93 -17.18
C TRP A 40 -0.64 -8.24 -17.91
N ALA A 41 -0.59 -9.37 -17.23
CA ALA A 41 -0.26 -10.67 -17.81
C ALA A 41 -1.25 -11.09 -18.93
N LEU A 42 -2.53 -10.76 -18.78
CA LEU A 42 -3.52 -10.98 -19.83
C LEU A 42 -3.31 -10.02 -21.02
N ALA A 43 -3.04 -8.74 -20.74
CA ALA A 43 -2.78 -7.75 -21.79
C ALA A 43 -1.55 -8.11 -22.62
N THR A 44 -0.48 -8.64 -22.02
CA THR A 44 0.71 -9.09 -22.74
C THR A 44 0.38 -10.22 -23.73
N ARG A 45 -0.50 -11.15 -23.36
CA ARG A 45 -0.89 -12.24 -24.24
C ARG A 45 -1.68 -11.77 -25.47
N PHE A 46 -2.48 -10.70 -25.33
CA PHE A 46 -3.30 -10.18 -26.44
C PHE A 46 -2.57 -9.12 -27.27
N LEU A 47 -1.66 -8.35 -26.67
CA LEU A 47 -0.99 -7.22 -27.29
C LEU A 47 0.45 -7.53 -27.72
N GLY A 48 0.96 -8.74 -27.43
CA GLY A 48 2.32 -9.14 -27.79
C GLY A 48 3.44 -8.42 -27.02
N PHE A 49 3.14 -7.77 -25.88
CA PHE A 49 4.16 -7.19 -25.02
C PHE A 49 4.92 -8.28 -24.25
N PRO A 50 6.18 -8.03 -23.84
CA PRO A 50 6.93 -9.00 -23.04
C PRO A 50 6.23 -9.25 -21.70
N ILE A 51 6.17 -10.53 -21.30
CA ILE A 51 5.55 -10.94 -20.03
C ILE A 51 6.42 -10.46 -18.88
N LEU A 52 6.02 -9.39 -18.21
CA LEU A 52 6.81 -8.72 -17.18
C LEU A 52 8.21 -8.38 -17.72
N LEU A 53 9.25 -8.68 -16.94
CA LEU A 53 10.65 -8.45 -17.32
C LEU A 53 11.40 -9.76 -17.63
N THR A 54 10.69 -10.89 -17.88
CA THR A 54 11.34 -12.18 -18.11
C THR A 54 12.20 -12.23 -19.34
N GLU A 55 11.80 -11.56 -20.42
CA GLU A 55 12.51 -11.50 -21.70
C GLU A 55 13.44 -10.27 -21.80
N VAL A 56 13.44 -9.42 -20.78
CA VAL A 56 14.29 -8.22 -20.74
C VAL A 56 15.69 -8.61 -20.28
N ALA A 57 16.70 -8.00 -20.91
CA ALA A 57 18.11 -8.24 -20.56
C ALA A 57 18.39 -8.01 -19.08
N PRO A 58 19.23 -8.85 -18.44
CA PRO A 58 19.54 -8.79 -17.00
C PRO A 58 20.04 -7.41 -16.55
N GLU A 59 20.77 -6.70 -17.43
CA GLU A 59 21.33 -5.38 -17.17
C GLU A 59 20.24 -4.31 -16.91
N VAL A 60 19.06 -4.50 -17.52
CA VAL A 60 17.90 -3.61 -17.32
C VAL A 60 16.99 -4.14 -16.21
N ARG A 61 16.83 -5.44 -16.13
CA ARG A 61 15.92 -6.10 -15.18
C ARG A 61 16.39 -5.96 -13.73
N ARG A 62 17.67 -6.22 -13.45
CA ARG A 62 18.24 -6.13 -12.10
C ARG A 62 18.10 -4.76 -11.46
N PRO A 63 18.45 -3.64 -12.13
CA PRO A 63 18.23 -2.30 -11.57
C PRO A 63 16.78 -2.02 -11.16
N VAL A 64 15.80 -2.52 -11.93
CA VAL A 64 14.38 -2.33 -11.60
C VAL A 64 14.06 -2.97 -10.23
N PHE A 65 14.46 -4.21 -10.01
CA PHE A 65 14.23 -4.87 -8.72
C PHE A 65 15.04 -4.28 -7.58
N GLN A 66 16.26 -3.80 -7.84
CA GLN A 66 17.06 -3.06 -6.86
C GLN A 66 16.38 -1.75 -6.45
N ILE A 67 15.80 -1.02 -7.39
CA ILE A 67 15.03 0.20 -7.10
C ILE A 67 13.81 -0.15 -6.25
N ILE A 68 13.06 -1.20 -6.63
CA ILE A 68 11.88 -1.66 -5.85
C ILE A 68 12.31 -2.02 -4.41
N ALA A 69 13.41 -2.76 -4.23
CA ALA A 69 13.93 -3.11 -2.92
C ALA A 69 14.32 -1.85 -2.14
N THR A 70 15.07 -0.94 -2.75
CA THR A 70 15.50 0.31 -2.10
C THR A 70 14.32 1.15 -1.65
N VAL A 71 13.32 1.34 -2.52
CA VAL A 71 12.11 2.10 -2.19
C VAL A 71 11.32 1.41 -1.07
N ALA A 72 11.10 0.09 -1.16
CA ALA A 72 10.38 -0.65 -0.14
C ALA A 72 11.09 -0.62 1.21
N GLY A 73 12.42 -0.77 1.23
CA GLY A 73 13.24 -0.69 2.45
C GLY A 73 13.20 0.70 3.07
N THR A 74 13.37 1.76 2.26
CA THR A 74 13.31 3.15 2.73
C THR A 74 11.94 3.49 3.29
N MET A 75 10.87 3.15 2.56
CA MET A 75 9.49 3.40 3.03
C MET A 75 9.15 2.57 4.26
N GLY A 76 9.67 1.34 4.36
CA GLY A 76 9.56 0.51 5.56
C GLY A 76 10.22 1.15 6.78
N GLY A 77 11.44 1.65 6.64
CA GLY A 77 12.16 2.38 7.69
C GLY A 77 11.42 3.64 8.14
N LEU A 78 10.96 4.46 7.20
CA LEU A 78 10.16 5.66 7.51
C LEU A 78 8.84 5.32 8.21
N THR A 79 8.16 4.26 7.77
CA THR A 79 6.92 3.78 8.41
C THR A 79 7.19 3.32 9.84
N PHE A 80 8.26 2.57 10.07
CA PHE A 80 8.66 2.13 11.41
C PHE A 80 8.98 3.30 12.33
N THR A 81 9.72 4.29 11.85
CA THR A 81 10.01 5.53 12.59
C THR A 81 8.74 6.28 12.94
N SER A 82 7.80 6.41 12.00
CA SER A 82 6.52 7.08 12.22
C SER A 82 5.69 6.37 13.29
N ILE A 83 5.66 5.04 13.28
CA ILE A 83 4.99 4.23 14.31
C ILE A 83 5.63 4.47 15.69
N SER A 84 6.97 4.49 15.76
CA SER A 84 7.71 4.71 17.01
C SER A 84 7.40 6.08 17.61
N ILE A 85 7.36 7.14 16.78
CA ILE A 85 6.98 8.48 17.21
C ILE A 85 5.53 8.49 17.72
N MET A 86 4.62 7.85 16.99
CA MET A 86 3.21 7.79 17.36
C MET A 86 2.99 7.04 18.69
N ILE A 87 3.70 5.93 18.94
CA ILE A 87 3.65 5.21 20.21
C ILE A 87 4.13 6.12 21.36
N ASN A 88 5.20 6.88 21.13
CA ASN A 88 5.70 7.83 22.13
C ASN A 88 4.69 8.95 22.42
N LEU A 89 4.04 9.49 21.40
CA LEU A 89 2.99 10.51 21.56
C LEU A 89 1.76 9.97 22.33
N ILE A 90 1.39 8.70 22.13
CA ILE A 90 0.30 8.07 22.88
C ILE A 90 0.67 7.88 24.36
N LYS A 91 1.94 7.56 24.64
CA LYS A 91 2.43 7.36 26.01
C LYS A 91 2.67 8.64 26.78
N THR A 92 2.93 9.76 26.10
CA THR A 92 3.16 11.06 26.73
C THR A 92 1.83 11.81 26.80
N PRO A 93 1.27 12.06 28.00
CA PRO A 93 0.01 12.79 28.14
C PRO A 93 0.22 14.26 27.77
N LEU A 94 0.06 14.58 26.51
CA LEU A 94 -0.02 15.96 26.02
C LEU A 94 -1.45 16.43 26.25
N SER A 95 -1.68 17.10 27.37
CA SER A 95 -3.00 17.51 27.89
C SER A 95 -3.87 18.28 26.88
N THR A 96 -3.29 18.88 25.87
CA THR A 96 -4.00 19.65 24.83
C THR A 96 -4.41 18.77 23.64
N LEU A 97 -3.56 17.83 23.21
CA LEU A 97 -3.86 16.92 22.09
C LEU A 97 -4.83 15.80 22.47
N ASP A 98 -4.82 15.37 23.73
CA ASP A 98 -5.73 14.33 24.23
C ASP A 98 -7.19 14.79 24.29
N ARG A 99 -7.43 16.11 24.44
CA ARG A 99 -8.76 16.71 24.42
C ARG A 99 -9.37 16.81 23.01
N LEU A 100 -8.52 16.89 21.97
CA LEU A 100 -8.93 17.16 20.60
C LEU A 100 -9.13 15.90 19.74
N THR A 101 -8.52 14.77 20.14
CA THR A 101 -8.57 13.55 19.32
C THR A 101 -9.03 12.36 20.14
N PRO A 102 -10.21 11.74 19.83
CA PRO A 102 -10.68 10.54 20.49
C PRO A 102 -9.63 9.42 20.45
N PRO A 103 -9.46 8.63 21.52
CA PRO A 103 -8.47 7.55 21.59
C PRO A 103 -8.66 6.47 20.51
N GLU A 104 -9.89 6.32 20.03
CA GLU A 104 -10.23 5.38 18.94
C GLU A 104 -9.61 5.78 17.60
N ASP A 105 -9.56 7.07 17.29
CA ASP A 105 -8.98 7.57 16.04
C ASP A 105 -7.45 7.42 16.04
N LYS A 106 -6.80 7.61 17.20
CA LYS A 106 -5.35 7.37 17.35
C LYS A 106 -4.99 5.91 17.11
N ARG A 107 -5.74 4.97 17.69
CA ARG A 107 -5.56 3.52 17.45
C ARG A 107 -5.73 3.17 15.99
N ARG A 108 -6.77 3.70 15.35
CA ARG A 108 -7.07 3.41 13.94
C ARG A 108 -5.96 3.85 12.99
N VAL A 109 -5.33 5.00 13.24
CA VAL A 109 -4.17 5.45 12.47
C VAL A 109 -3.00 4.49 12.65
N GLY A 110 -2.71 4.06 13.90
CA GLY A 110 -1.67 3.08 14.18
C GLY A 110 -1.87 1.76 13.47
N ASP A 111 -3.09 1.22 13.49
CA ASP A 111 -3.44 -0.04 12.84
C ASP A 111 -3.22 0.02 11.32
N VAL A 112 -3.51 1.16 10.69
CA VAL A 112 -3.31 1.35 9.25
C VAL A 112 -1.82 1.39 8.91
N PHE A 113 -0.99 2.08 9.70
CA PHE A 113 0.47 2.07 9.53
C PHE A 113 1.06 0.68 9.74
N LEU A 114 0.65 -0.01 10.81
CA LEU A 114 1.08 -1.37 11.10
C LEU A 114 0.71 -2.36 9.98
N ALA A 115 -0.44 -2.17 9.33
CA ALA A 115 -0.88 -3.03 8.23
C ALA A 115 -0.06 -2.86 6.94
N VAL A 116 0.65 -1.75 6.75
CA VAL A 116 1.50 -1.51 5.57
C VAL A 116 2.91 -2.08 5.76
N LEU A 117 3.43 -2.09 6.98
CA LEU A 117 4.80 -2.52 7.27
C LEU A 117 5.14 -3.93 6.76
N PRO A 118 4.33 -4.99 7.05
CA PRO A 118 4.63 -6.33 6.56
C PRO A 118 4.60 -6.44 5.02
N LYS A 119 3.79 -5.63 4.34
CA LYS A 119 3.76 -5.59 2.88
C LYS A 119 5.05 -5.03 2.31
N LEU A 120 5.56 -3.95 2.90
CA LEU A 120 6.84 -3.36 2.50
C LEU A 120 8.01 -4.31 2.77
N LEU A 121 8.00 -5.00 3.91
CA LEU A 121 9.01 -5.99 4.24
C LEU A 121 9.00 -7.17 3.26
N LEU A 122 7.82 -7.69 2.92
CA LEU A 122 7.67 -8.75 1.91
C LEU A 122 8.11 -8.28 0.52
N THR A 123 7.73 -7.06 0.12
CA THR A 123 8.17 -6.47 -1.16
C THR A 123 9.68 -6.36 -1.22
N PHE A 124 10.32 -5.87 -0.16
CA PHE A 124 11.77 -5.77 -0.04
C PHE A 124 12.44 -7.13 -0.17
N SER A 125 11.99 -8.11 0.62
CA SER A 125 12.56 -9.46 0.63
C SER A 125 12.39 -10.17 -0.72
N LEU A 126 11.23 -10.06 -1.35
CA LEU A 126 10.96 -10.65 -2.66
C LEU A 126 11.78 -9.98 -3.76
N ALA A 127 11.93 -8.65 -3.72
CA ALA A 127 12.75 -7.94 -4.69
C ALA A 127 14.23 -8.35 -4.59
N LEU A 128 14.76 -8.47 -3.36
CA LEU A 128 16.12 -9.00 -3.16
C LEU A 128 16.25 -10.45 -3.63
N ALA A 129 15.28 -11.31 -3.34
CA ALA A 129 15.29 -12.69 -3.81
C ALA A 129 15.26 -12.75 -5.34
N THR A 130 14.51 -11.87 -6.00
CA THR A 130 14.46 -11.76 -7.46
C THR A 130 15.80 -11.35 -8.03
N VAL A 131 16.48 -10.38 -7.43
CA VAL A 131 17.85 -9.97 -7.84
C VAL A 131 18.86 -11.10 -7.62
N ALA A 132 18.79 -11.79 -6.47
CA ALA A 132 19.71 -12.87 -6.13
C ALA A 132 19.54 -14.12 -7.01
N SER A 133 18.30 -14.41 -7.42
CA SER A 133 17.99 -15.55 -8.30
C SER A 133 18.29 -15.28 -9.79
N ASP A 134 18.57 -14.02 -10.15
CA ASP A 134 18.89 -13.65 -11.51
C ASP A 134 20.36 -13.92 -11.83
N THR A 135 20.65 -15.11 -12.36
CA THR A 135 22.02 -15.54 -12.70
C THR A 135 22.59 -14.94 -13.97
N GLY A 136 21.85 -14.10 -14.67
CA GLY A 136 22.30 -13.41 -15.89
C GLY A 136 22.25 -14.25 -17.18
N THR A 137 22.20 -15.57 -17.09
CA THR A 137 22.19 -16.48 -18.25
C THR A 137 20.81 -17.10 -18.53
N SER A 138 19.88 -16.99 -17.59
CA SER A 138 18.54 -17.56 -17.71
C SER A 138 17.46 -16.47 -17.78
N PRO A 139 16.33 -16.76 -18.42
CA PRO A 139 15.15 -15.92 -18.27
C PRO A 139 14.84 -15.80 -16.77
N GLY A 140 14.51 -14.59 -16.31
CA GLY A 140 14.21 -14.36 -14.90
C GLY A 140 13.06 -15.24 -14.41
N VAL A 141 13.07 -15.56 -13.11
CA VAL A 141 12.04 -16.42 -12.52
C VAL A 141 10.70 -15.70 -12.52
N PHE A 142 9.80 -16.11 -13.41
CA PHE A 142 8.49 -15.48 -13.62
C PHE A 142 7.68 -15.30 -12.33
N TRP A 143 7.57 -16.37 -11.51
CA TRP A 143 6.78 -16.33 -10.28
C TRP A 143 7.31 -15.34 -9.25
N LEU A 144 8.64 -15.22 -9.13
CA LEU A 144 9.23 -14.21 -8.24
C LEU A 144 8.93 -12.79 -8.71
N GLN A 145 8.96 -12.55 -10.01
CA GLN A 145 8.61 -11.25 -10.57
C GLN A 145 7.14 -10.91 -10.33
N VAL A 146 6.21 -11.87 -10.59
CA VAL A 146 4.78 -11.71 -10.33
C VAL A 146 4.53 -11.36 -8.86
N LEU A 147 5.13 -12.12 -7.95
CA LEU A 147 5.00 -11.86 -6.51
C LEU A 147 5.56 -10.50 -6.14
N THR A 148 6.75 -10.14 -6.61
CA THR A 148 7.40 -8.86 -6.31
C THR A 148 6.54 -7.69 -6.79
N PHE A 149 6.06 -7.70 -8.02
CA PHE A 149 5.19 -6.64 -8.54
C PHE A 149 3.84 -6.62 -7.84
N GLY A 150 3.23 -7.78 -7.56
CA GLY A 150 1.98 -7.88 -6.83
C GLY A 150 2.06 -7.26 -5.43
N PHE A 151 3.10 -7.60 -4.67
CA PHE A 151 3.33 -7.02 -3.34
C PHE A 151 3.77 -5.56 -3.40
N ALA A 152 4.53 -5.13 -4.41
CA ALA A 152 4.90 -3.73 -4.60
C ALA A 152 3.65 -2.87 -4.83
N LEU A 153 2.75 -3.29 -5.72
CA LEU A 153 1.49 -2.59 -5.98
C LEU A 153 0.55 -2.61 -4.76
N ALA A 154 0.49 -3.73 -4.04
CA ALA A 154 -0.26 -3.82 -2.78
C ALA A 154 0.29 -2.87 -1.71
N SER A 155 1.62 -2.71 -1.63
CA SER A 155 2.27 -1.77 -0.72
C SER A 155 1.97 -0.33 -1.10
N LEU A 156 2.02 0.02 -2.39
CA LEU A 156 1.63 1.35 -2.89
C LEU A 156 0.16 1.67 -2.59
N SER A 157 -0.76 0.70 -2.79
CA SER A 157 -2.16 0.85 -2.41
C SER A 157 -2.32 1.11 -0.91
N GLY A 158 -1.57 0.38 -0.07
CA GLY A 158 -1.56 0.57 1.37
C GLY A 158 -1.06 1.96 1.77
N LEU A 159 0.02 2.45 1.18
CA LEU A 159 0.55 3.80 1.40
C LEU A 159 -0.45 4.87 0.96
N ALA A 160 -1.07 4.71 -0.22
CA ALA A 160 -2.10 5.62 -0.69
C ALA A 160 -3.29 5.71 0.29
N ARG A 161 -3.67 4.58 0.89
CA ARG A 161 -4.71 4.53 1.93
C ARG A 161 -4.29 5.29 3.19
N VAL A 162 -3.05 5.14 3.65
CA VAL A 162 -2.51 5.93 4.78
C VAL A 162 -2.64 7.42 4.50
N VAL A 163 -2.16 7.88 3.33
CA VAL A 163 -2.23 9.28 2.93
C VAL A 163 -3.67 9.78 2.86
N TRP A 164 -4.59 8.96 2.32
CA TRP A 164 -6.01 9.32 2.22
C TRP A 164 -6.65 9.49 3.61
N ILE A 165 -6.36 8.59 4.56
CA ILE A 165 -6.88 8.66 5.93
C ILE A 165 -6.32 9.91 6.64
N LEU A 166 -5.01 10.17 6.53
CA LEU A 166 -4.39 11.36 7.11
C LEU A 166 -5.00 12.65 6.55
N LYS A 167 -5.18 12.73 5.22
CA LYS A 167 -5.83 13.89 4.58
C LYS A 167 -7.27 14.10 5.07
N ARG A 168 -7.98 13.01 5.36
CA ARG A 168 -9.35 13.10 5.90
C ARG A 168 -9.37 13.61 7.34
N LEU A 169 -8.43 13.14 8.18
CA LEU A 169 -8.30 13.60 9.56
C LEU A 169 -7.95 15.09 9.62
N LEU A 170 -6.99 15.54 8.80
CA LEU A 170 -6.62 16.96 8.71
C LEU A 170 -7.75 17.89 8.26
N LYS A 171 -8.77 17.38 7.56
CA LYS A 171 -9.95 18.18 7.17
C LYS A 171 -11.01 18.27 8.28
N LEU A 172 -10.90 17.45 9.30
CA LEU A 172 -11.85 17.41 10.43
C LEU A 172 -11.31 18.15 11.65
N ALA A 173 -9.99 18.42 11.68
CA ALA A 173 -9.31 19.24 12.68
C ALA A 173 -9.36 20.72 12.30
#